data_07d90749292c4e7c0dcf4e31c44199a8
#
_entry.id   07d90749292c4e7c0dcf4e31c44199a8
#
_cell.length_a   1.000
_cell.length_b   1.000
_cell.length_c   1.000
_cell.angle_alpha   90.00
_cell.angle_beta   90.00
_cell.angle_gamma   90.00
#
_symmetry.space_group_name_H-M   'P 1'
#
loop_
_entity.id
_entity.type
_entity.pdbx_description
1 polymer ?
#
loop_
_entity_poly.entity_id
_entity_poly.type
_entity_poly.pdbx_seq_one_letter_code
_entity_poly.pdbx_strand_id
1 'polypeptide(L)'
;MRFSLLFFFLFLTGFTVLAQHLRHKGSLGIQYVEASDSLLAEERVLETRGIWVKSVTPGLTAAALGIEVNDILVAVNNIDSLYLYDFQKLEKSIYENEPISITYIRGRRKNRVVGQVVAGRKESSKGEISYGEVAYNRGYLRTLIHKPYGATRFPAIFYIQDYECSSIDFSKDSLSPIKKLIDGWVKAGYVVFRVEKPGIGESQGTKDCSRLSFQEELSAFQNAFTKFKKLPFVDSTQAFIFGHGVGGSIAPLLAAQAPSKPRGIMVYGSTTKPWFEHMIDVFRKQPMLHKESLQAIDATTRMVTPLLFEWLIQNKSVSDLIQNPDFEAILTSKENPLQYYRGTFFGKAAPFFPELNQQNITQAWIEAATPTLSLHGEFDEKAISPESAQSIAQLVNEVLGEKGNYQLIKNSDHWFGKIQSFEEYYKLIQNRKYTQHLEQNFNHEIVDITVKWMKQQQ
;
A
#
# COMPACT_ATOMS: atom_id res chain seq x y z
N MET A 1 58.26 -39.65 28.68
CA MET A 1 56.99 -38.98 28.90
C MET A 1 56.86 -37.86 27.86
N ARG A 2 56.06 -38.07 26.85
CA ARG A 2 55.75 -37.00 25.82
C ARG A 2 54.36 -36.51 26.14
N PHE A 3 54.23 -35.23 26.50
CA PHE A 3 52.95 -34.53 26.65
C PHE A 3 52.52 -33.97 25.29
N SER A 4 51.43 -34.46 24.72
CA SER A 4 50.75 -33.88 23.58
C SER A 4 49.75 -32.83 24.07
N LEU A 5 50.00 -31.57 23.73
CA LEU A 5 48.99 -30.49 23.91
C LEU A 5 48.00 -30.56 22.75
N LEU A 6 46.75 -30.87 23.05
CA LEU A 6 45.62 -30.69 22.11
C LEU A 6 45.16 -29.25 22.19
N PHE A 7 45.35 -28.49 21.11
CA PHE A 7 44.76 -27.18 20.91
C PHE A 7 43.31 -27.34 20.41
N PHE A 8 42.36 -27.03 21.27
CA PHE A 8 40.95 -26.89 20.86
C PHE A 8 40.72 -25.51 20.23
N PHE A 9 40.60 -25.48 18.89
CA PHE A 9 40.14 -24.28 18.19
C PHE A 9 38.61 -24.15 18.34
N LEU A 10 38.16 -23.27 19.24
CA LEU A 10 36.76 -22.83 19.28
C LEU A 10 36.50 -21.89 18.09
N PHE A 11 35.84 -22.41 17.06
CA PHE A 11 35.25 -21.58 16.02
C PHE A 11 34.05 -20.82 16.60
N LEU A 12 34.29 -19.61 17.07
CA LEU A 12 33.23 -18.63 17.30
C LEU A 12 32.69 -18.18 15.94
N THR A 13 31.64 -18.84 15.45
CA THR A 13 30.83 -18.30 14.36
C THR A 13 30.08 -17.09 14.91
N GLY A 14 30.69 -15.92 14.80
CA GLY A 14 30.02 -14.66 15.06
C GLY A 14 28.86 -14.51 14.10
N PHE A 15 27.65 -14.78 14.57
CA PHE A 15 26.44 -14.27 13.91
C PHE A 15 26.51 -12.75 13.99
N THR A 16 26.95 -12.10 12.93
CA THR A 16 26.72 -10.66 12.75
C THR A 16 25.23 -10.48 12.59
N VAL A 17 24.55 -10.19 13.68
CA VAL A 17 23.22 -9.59 13.63
C VAL A 17 23.43 -8.24 12.97
N LEU A 18 23.13 -8.14 11.69
CA LEU A 18 23.05 -6.86 10.99
C LEU A 18 21.96 -6.06 11.71
N ALA A 19 22.36 -5.05 12.46
CA ALA A 19 21.42 -4.15 13.10
C ALA A 19 20.51 -3.56 12.02
N GLN A 20 19.20 -3.67 12.18
CA GLN A 20 18.24 -3.01 11.30
C GLN A 20 18.33 -1.50 11.54
N HIS A 21 18.35 -0.71 10.47
CA HIS A 21 18.33 0.74 10.55
C HIS A 21 16.93 1.27 10.87
N LEU A 22 15.89 0.55 10.40
CA LEU A 22 14.52 0.91 10.66
C LEU A 22 14.09 0.45 12.05
N ARG A 23 13.63 1.42 12.84
CA ARG A 23 12.97 1.15 14.11
C ARG A 23 11.55 0.66 13.88
N HIS A 24 11.07 -0.23 14.74
CA HIS A 24 9.68 -0.65 14.73
C HIS A 24 8.79 0.42 15.37
N LYS A 25 7.63 0.71 14.75
CA LYS A 25 6.68 1.65 15.35
C LYS A 25 6.13 1.12 16.65
N GLY A 26 6.02 2.02 17.61
CA GLY A 26 5.29 1.79 18.82
C GLY A 26 3.79 1.91 18.65
N SER A 27 3.05 1.49 19.65
CA SER A 27 1.60 1.68 19.70
C SER A 27 1.16 2.03 21.11
N LEU A 28 0.35 3.09 21.23
CA LEU A 28 -0.33 3.38 22.50
C LEU A 28 -1.35 2.30 22.83
N GLY A 29 -2.02 1.75 21.83
CA GLY A 29 -2.97 0.66 22.03
C GLY A 29 -4.27 1.11 22.68
N ILE A 30 -4.78 2.29 22.32
CA ILE A 30 -6.06 2.81 22.79
C ILE A 30 -7.01 3.11 21.63
N GLN A 31 -8.32 2.99 21.89
CA GLN A 31 -9.33 3.67 21.10
C GLN A 31 -9.75 4.92 21.85
N TYR A 32 -10.01 6.00 21.15
CA TYR A 32 -10.19 7.30 21.76
C TYR A 32 -11.05 8.24 20.92
N VAL A 33 -11.56 9.26 21.58
CA VAL A 33 -12.20 10.42 20.97
C VAL A 33 -11.70 11.69 21.64
N GLU A 34 -11.90 12.84 21.02
CA GLU A 34 -11.66 14.13 21.69
C GLU A 34 -12.63 14.26 22.86
N ALA A 35 -12.13 14.68 24.01
CA ALA A 35 -12.98 14.91 25.18
C ALA A 35 -13.87 16.14 24.95
N SER A 36 -15.18 16.01 25.23
CA SER A 36 -16.11 17.13 25.11
C SER A 36 -15.90 18.14 26.23
N ASP A 37 -16.25 19.40 25.98
CA ASP A 37 -16.17 20.47 26.99
C ASP A 37 -16.98 20.13 28.25
N SER A 38 -18.12 19.46 28.12
CA SER A 38 -18.92 18.99 29.24
C SER A 38 -18.20 17.94 30.08
N LEU A 39 -17.51 16.99 29.45
CA LEU A 39 -16.70 15.98 30.16
C LEU A 39 -15.50 16.59 30.88
N LEU A 40 -14.81 17.53 30.22
CA LEU A 40 -13.69 18.26 30.84
C LEU A 40 -14.14 19.04 32.07
N ALA A 41 -15.30 19.70 32.01
CA ALA A 41 -15.88 20.44 33.13
C ALA A 41 -16.30 19.49 34.28
N GLU A 42 -16.95 18.36 33.98
CA GLU A 42 -17.36 17.36 34.96
C GLU A 42 -16.17 16.77 35.71
N GLU A 43 -15.10 16.45 35.00
CA GLU A 43 -13.86 15.92 35.57
C GLU A 43 -12.93 16.99 36.15
N ARG A 44 -13.34 18.27 36.11
CA ARG A 44 -12.57 19.43 36.59
C ARG A 44 -11.18 19.53 35.94
N VAL A 45 -11.12 19.23 34.64
CA VAL A 45 -9.90 19.35 33.85
C VAL A 45 -9.64 20.82 33.57
N LEU A 46 -8.45 21.32 33.93
CA LEU A 46 -8.06 22.71 33.70
C LEU A 46 -7.59 22.96 32.28
N GLU A 47 -7.15 21.92 31.62
CA GLU A 47 -6.75 21.95 30.22
C GLU A 47 -7.98 22.10 29.31
N THR A 48 -7.84 22.89 28.25
CA THR A 48 -8.94 23.17 27.33
C THR A 48 -9.23 22.04 26.36
N ARG A 49 -8.35 21.04 26.28
CA ARG A 49 -8.43 19.90 25.37
C ARG A 49 -7.87 18.64 26.02
N GLY A 50 -8.37 17.51 25.58
CA GLY A 50 -7.92 16.21 26.05
C GLY A 50 -8.44 15.08 25.16
N ILE A 51 -7.82 13.91 25.31
CA ILE A 51 -8.15 12.68 24.59
C ILE A 51 -8.81 11.69 25.56
N TRP A 52 -10.08 11.39 25.34
CA TRP A 52 -10.84 10.46 26.16
C TRP A 52 -10.61 9.02 25.71
N VAL A 53 -10.09 8.17 26.60
CA VAL A 53 -9.80 6.77 26.34
C VAL A 53 -11.08 5.93 26.40
N LYS A 54 -11.41 5.28 25.28
CA LYS A 54 -12.60 4.43 25.11
C LYS A 54 -12.31 2.95 25.30
N SER A 55 -11.11 2.50 24.92
CA SER A 55 -10.65 1.15 25.19
C SER A 55 -9.13 1.13 25.31
N VAL A 56 -8.60 0.14 26.02
CA VAL A 56 -7.16 -0.10 26.17
C VAL A 56 -6.86 -1.53 25.75
N THR A 57 -5.92 -1.68 24.85
CA THR A 57 -5.49 -2.99 24.32
C THR A 57 -4.43 -3.58 25.24
N PRO A 58 -4.64 -4.78 25.82
CA PRO A 58 -3.63 -5.44 26.64
C PRO A 58 -2.31 -5.67 25.90
N GLY A 59 -1.20 -5.50 26.63
CA GLY A 59 0.14 -5.74 26.14
C GLY A 59 0.74 -4.61 25.28
N LEU A 60 0.04 -3.47 25.12
CA LEU A 60 0.56 -2.28 24.47
C LEU A 60 0.86 -1.16 25.47
N THR A 61 1.42 -0.05 25.00
CA THR A 61 2.02 1.01 25.83
C THR A 61 1.08 1.53 26.92
N ALA A 62 -0.15 1.89 26.59
CA ALA A 62 -1.09 2.44 27.56
C ALA A 62 -1.42 1.44 28.68
N ALA A 63 -1.67 0.16 28.32
CA ALA A 63 -1.89 -0.89 29.30
C ALA A 63 -0.67 -1.12 30.20
N ALA A 64 0.54 -1.13 29.63
CA ALA A 64 1.79 -1.30 30.35
C ALA A 64 2.06 -0.14 31.34
N LEU A 65 1.54 1.06 31.02
CA LEU A 65 1.65 2.26 31.86
C LEU A 65 0.46 2.44 32.83
N GLY A 66 -0.48 1.52 32.87
CA GLY A 66 -1.63 1.59 33.76
C GLY A 66 -2.69 2.62 33.38
N ILE A 67 -2.74 3.01 32.11
CA ILE A 67 -3.85 3.80 31.57
C ILE A 67 -5.08 2.91 31.42
N GLU A 68 -6.24 3.43 31.79
CA GLU A 68 -7.49 2.68 31.85
C GLU A 68 -8.57 3.36 30.97
N VAL A 69 -9.66 2.62 30.75
CA VAL A 69 -10.85 3.17 30.09
C VAL A 69 -11.42 4.31 30.93
N ASN A 70 -11.89 5.36 30.28
CA ASN A 70 -12.37 6.62 30.83
C ASN A 70 -11.28 7.60 31.35
N ASP A 71 -10.00 7.26 31.29
CA ASP A 71 -8.96 8.28 31.50
C ASP A 71 -9.05 9.37 30.43
N ILE A 72 -8.73 10.60 30.79
CA ILE A 72 -8.59 11.73 29.88
C ILE A 72 -7.11 12.08 29.81
N LEU A 73 -6.46 11.80 28.68
CA LEU A 73 -5.08 12.18 28.43
C LEU A 73 -5.01 13.67 28.14
N VAL A 74 -4.26 14.42 28.92
CA VAL A 74 -4.14 15.88 28.81
C VAL A 74 -2.77 16.33 28.33
N ALA A 75 -1.74 15.50 28.51
CA ALA A 75 -0.41 15.71 27.93
C ALA A 75 0.27 14.39 27.58
N VAL A 76 1.03 14.39 26.49
CA VAL A 76 1.95 13.28 26.14
C VAL A 76 3.30 13.89 25.78
N ASN A 77 4.36 13.41 26.43
CA ASN A 77 5.71 13.99 26.33
C ASN A 77 5.67 15.49 26.64
N ASN A 78 6.06 16.33 25.67
CA ASN A 78 6.09 17.80 25.80
C ASN A 78 4.91 18.48 25.10
N ILE A 79 3.87 17.70 24.73
CA ILE A 79 2.65 18.25 24.09
C ILE A 79 1.56 18.29 25.15
N ASP A 80 1.23 19.51 25.57
CA ASP A 80 0.13 19.80 26.49
C ASP A 80 -1.13 20.22 25.72
N SER A 81 -2.29 20.12 26.37
CA SER A 81 -3.59 20.46 25.76
C SER A 81 -3.82 19.74 24.42
N LEU A 82 -3.92 18.41 24.49
CA LEU A 82 -3.94 17.51 23.34
C LEU A 82 -5.16 17.73 22.44
N TYR A 83 -4.95 18.36 21.29
CA TYR A 83 -5.90 18.30 20.18
C TYR A 83 -5.87 16.94 19.51
N LEU A 84 -7.00 16.51 18.98
CA LEU A 84 -7.10 15.21 18.29
C LEU A 84 -6.08 15.07 17.16
N TYR A 85 -5.87 16.13 16.37
CA TYR A 85 -4.91 16.14 15.28
C TYR A 85 -3.45 15.93 15.76
N ASP A 86 -3.04 16.65 16.80
CA ASP A 86 -1.68 16.55 17.35
C ASP A 86 -1.42 15.20 17.96
N PHE A 87 -2.43 14.64 18.64
CA PHE A 87 -2.35 13.30 19.19
C PHE A 87 -2.23 12.22 18.11
N GLN A 88 -3.00 12.31 17.04
CA GLN A 88 -2.89 11.41 15.88
C GLN A 88 -1.53 11.51 15.20
N LYS A 89 -0.96 12.71 15.12
CA LYS A 89 0.39 12.92 14.59
C LYS A 89 1.46 12.30 15.48
N LEU A 90 1.33 12.48 16.80
CA LEU A 90 2.22 11.86 17.78
C LEU A 90 2.17 10.33 17.70
N GLU A 91 0.97 9.72 17.64
CA GLU A 91 0.83 8.26 17.49
C GLU A 91 1.59 7.69 16.28
N LYS A 92 1.65 8.45 15.20
CA LYS A 92 2.40 8.04 14.00
C LYS A 92 3.91 8.21 14.14
N SER A 93 4.39 8.92 15.16
CA SER A 93 5.81 9.29 15.33
C SER A 93 6.51 8.59 16.50
N ILE A 94 5.81 7.77 17.28
CA ILE A 94 6.42 7.01 18.40
C ILE A 94 7.01 5.68 17.89
N TYR A 95 8.17 5.32 18.45
CA TYR A 95 8.87 4.06 18.12
C TYR A 95 9.10 3.24 19.39
N GLU A 96 9.23 1.92 19.21
CA GLU A 96 9.50 1.01 20.31
C GLU A 96 10.74 1.42 21.12
N ASN A 97 10.70 1.17 22.42
CA ASN A 97 11.77 1.50 23.38
C ASN A 97 12.06 3.00 23.55
N GLU A 98 11.29 3.90 22.92
CA GLU A 98 11.40 5.33 23.22
C GLU A 98 10.78 5.66 24.58
N PRO A 99 11.38 6.59 25.34
CA PRO A 99 10.77 7.06 26.57
C PRO A 99 9.47 7.82 26.25
N ILE A 100 8.45 7.58 27.06
CA ILE A 100 7.16 8.27 26.95
C ILE A 100 6.67 8.67 28.32
N SER A 101 6.12 9.88 28.44
CA SER A 101 5.40 10.35 29.61
C SER A 101 3.97 10.71 29.25
N ILE A 102 3.01 10.24 30.03
CA ILE A 102 1.59 10.52 29.83
C ILE A 102 1.04 11.17 31.09
N THR A 103 0.42 12.33 30.95
CA THR A 103 -0.36 12.98 31.99
C THR A 103 -1.83 12.80 31.70
N TYR A 104 -2.57 12.30 32.68
CA TYR A 104 -3.99 11.96 32.52
C TYR A 104 -4.80 12.32 33.76
N ILE A 105 -6.10 12.49 33.58
CA ILE A 105 -7.08 12.69 34.64
C ILE A 105 -7.86 11.40 34.84
N ARG A 106 -7.96 10.94 36.07
CA ARG A 106 -8.81 9.82 36.50
C ARG A 106 -9.53 10.19 37.78
N GLY A 107 -10.87 10.23 37.74
CA GLY A 107 -11.69 10.59 38.92
C GLY A 107 -11.28 11.95 39.50
N ARG A 108 -11.17 12.98 38.68
CA ARG A 108 -10.78 14.36 39.04
C ARG A 108 -9.36 14.52 39.61
N ARG A 109 -8.53 13.49 39.48
CA ARG A 109 -7.11 13.52 39.95
C ARG A 109 -6.21 13.53 38.72
N LYS A 110 -5.27 14.50 38.71
CA LYS A 110 -4.20 14.57 37.72
C LYS A 110 -3.09 13.62 38.09
N ASN A 111 -2.76 12.72 37.20
CA ASN A 111 -1.71 11.70 37.36
C ASN A 111 -0.70 11.83 36.23
N ARG A 112 0.53 11.38 36.48
CA ARG A 112 1.56 11.29 35.48
C ARG A 112 2.26 9.95 35.57
N VAL A 113 2.49 9.31 34.43
CA VAL A 113 3.25 8.06 34.35
C VAL A 113 4.35 8.22 33.28
N VAL A 114 5.48 7.55 33.55
CA VAL A 114 6.64 7.54 32.66
C VAL A 114 7.05 6.09 32.43
N GLY A 115 7.40 5.75 31.18
CA GLY A 115 7.89 4.43 30.83
C GLY A 115 8.46 4.40 29.43
N GLN A 116 8.39 3.22 28.80
CA GLN A 116 8.86 3.02 27.43
C GLN A 116 7.70 2.63 26.52
N VAL A 117 7.79 3.07 25.27
CA VAL A 117 6.84 2.70 24.22
C VAL A 117 7.01 1.22 23.89
N VAL A 118 5.91 0.49 23.93
CA VAL A 118 5.84 -0.92 23.52
C VAL A 118 5.68 -1.00 21.99
N ALA A 119 6.36 -1.96 21.39
CA ALA A 119 6.24 -2.24 19.95
C ALA A 119 4.78 -2.45 19.52
N GLY A 120 4.42 -1.93 18.37
CA GLY A 120 3.14 -2.23 17.72
C GLY A 120 3.02 -3.73 17.39
N ARG A 121 1.79 -4.20 17.28
CA ARG A 121 1.56 -5.59 16.85
C ARG A 121 2.08 -5.79 15.44
N LYS A 122 2.74 -6.92 15.20
CA LYS A 122 3.05 -7.39 13.86
C LYS A 122 1.82 -8.05 13.23
N GLU A 123 1.80 -8.14 11.91
CA GLU A 123 0.77 -8.91 11.23
C GLU A 123 0.73 -10.35 11.69
N SER A 124 -0.46 -10.94 11.68
CA SER A 124 -0.61 -12.40 11.71
C SER A 124 -0.22 -13.01 10.36
N SER A 125 0.26 -14.25 10.35
CA SER A 125 0.62 -14.95 9.13
C SER A 125 0.17 -16.42 9.20
N LYS A 126 -0.02 -17.04 8.03
CA LYS A 126 -0.16 -18.49 7.88
C LYS A 126 1.20 -19.21 7.81
N GLY A 127 2.28 -18.47 8.01
CA GLY A 127 3.67 -18.88 8.09
C GLY A 127 4.43 -17.95 9.05
N GLU A 128 5.74 -17.84 8.89
CA GLU A 128 6.57 -16.86 9.58
C GLU A 128 6.42 -15.49 8.94
N ILE A 129 6.42 -14.42 9.75
CA ILE A 129 6.52 -13.06 9.25
C ILE A 129 7.81 -12.40 9.73
N SER A 130 8.51 -11.74 8.82
CA SER A 130 9.66 -10.91 9.14
C SER A 130 9.51 -9.51 8.58
N TYR A 131 9.93 -8.53 9.38
CA TYR A 131 10.02 -7.13 9.03
C TYR A 131 11.49 -6.86 8.74
N GLY A 132 11.79 -6.55 7.48
CA GLY A 132 13.13 -6.24 7.01
C GLY A 132 13.22 -4.81 6.46
N GLU A 133 14.29 -4.53 5.74
CA GLU A 133 14.51 -3.23 5.14
C GLU A 133 15.27 -3.32 3.82
N VAL A 134 15.08 -2.31 2.96
CA VAL A 134 15.82 -2.09 1.74
C VAL A 134 16.37 -0.67 1.74
N ALA A 135 17.68 -0.51 1.55
CA ALA A 135 18.26 0.81 1.38
C ALA A 135 17.72 1.49 0.12
N TYR A 136 17.30 2.74 0.26
CA TYR A 136 16.78 3.55 -0.84
C TYR A 136 17.15 5.03 -0.64
N ASN A 137 17.91 5.59 -1.59
CA ASN A 137 18.46 6.94 -1.48
C ASN A 137 19.23 7.13 -0.16
N ARG A 138 18.81 8.08 0.70
CA ARG A 138 19.41 8.36 2.01
C ARG A 138 18.68 7.70 3.18
N GLY A 139 17.76 6.77 2.87
CA GLY A 139 16.92 6.14 3.87
C GLY A 139 16.70 4.65 3.60
N TYR A 140 15.66 4.12 4.21
CA TYR A 140 15.32 2.71 4.15
C TYR A 140 13.82 2.53 3.95
N LEU A 141 13.45 1.54 3.15
CA LEU A 141 12.08 1.10 2.94
C LEU A 141 11.82 -0.10 3.82
N ARG A 142 10.70 -0.12 4.54
CA ARG A 142 10.25 -1.28 5.30
C ARG A 142 9.80 -2.39 4.35
N THR A 143 10.28 -3.62 4.59
CA THR A 143 9.80 -4.81 3.89
C THR A 143 9.04 -5.73 4.84
N LEU A 144 7.99 -6.36 4.32
CA LEU A 144 7.18 -7.34 5.03
C LEU A 144 7.22 -8.64 4.24
N ILE A 145 7.71 -9.70 4.87
CA ILE A 145 7.97 -10.97 4.22
C ILE A 145 7.21 -12.07 4.94
N HIS A 146 6.25 -12.66 4.26
CA HIS A 146 5.55 -13.85 4.73
C HIS A 146 6.19 -15.09 4.12
N LYS A 147 6.69 -15.99 4.96
CA LYS A 147 7.38 -17.21 4.56
C LYS A 147 6.62 -18.43 5.07
N PRO A 148 6.27 -19.39 4.22
CA PRO A 148 5.69 -20.68 4.66
C PRO A 148 6.62 -21.45 5.59
N TYR A 149 6.07 -22.37 6.39
CA TYR A 149 6.88 -23.28 7.19
C TYR A 149 7.42 -24.45 6.33
N GLY A 150 8.48 -25.09 6.77
CA GLY A 150 8.94 -26.40 6.34
C GLY A 150 10.15 -26.42 5.43
N ALA A 151 10.15 -25.76 4.26
CA ALA A 151 11.29 -25.84 3.34
C ALA A 151 12.38 -24.78 3.65
N THR A 152 13.56 -24.98 3.06
CA THR A 152 14.67 -24.01 3.14
C THR A 152 14.62 -22.97 2.03
N ARG A 153 14.05 -23.31 0.86
CA ARG A 153 13.85 -22.42 -0.29
C ARG A 153 12.45 -22.62 -0.85
N PHE A 154 11.86 -21.52 -1.32
CA PHE A 154 10.46 -21.47 -1.75
C PHE A 154 10.32 -20.71 -3.06
N PRO A 155 9.32 -21.05 -3.90
CA PRO A 155 8.83 -20.14 -4.90
C PRO A 155 8.30 -18.87 -4.21
N ALA A 156 8.40 -17.73 -4.89
CA ALA A 156 8.14 -16.47 -4.23
C ALA A 156 7.42 -15.46 -5.12
N ILE A 157 6.65 -14.59 -4.51
CA ILE A 157 5.87 -13.53 -5.16
C ILE A 157 6.36 -12.18 -4.66
N PHE A 158 6.73 -11.29 -5.57
CA PHE A 158 6.95 -9.87 -5.33
C PHE A 158 5.64 -9.12 -5.60
N TYR A 159 5.02 -8.57 -4.55
CA TYR A 159 3.76 -7.84 -4.66
C TYR A 159 4.02 -6.35 -4.87
N ILE A 160 3.38 -5.77 -5.91
CA ILE A 160 3.42 -4.35 -6.22
C ILE A 160 2.01 -3.79 -6.09
N GLN A 161 1.82 -2.88 -5.13
CA GLN A 161 0.54 -2.23 -4.86
C GLN A 161 0.20 -1.16 -5.91
N ASP A 162 -1.07 -0.74 -5.92
CA ASP A 162 -1.55 0.37 -6.74
C ASP A 162 -0.92 1.71 -6.31
N TYR A 163 -1.22 2.80 -7.01
CA TYR A 163 -0.53 4.09 -6.83
C TYR A 163 -0.80 4.77 -5.48
N GLU A 164 -1.86 4.43 -4.78
CA GLU A 164 -2.22 5.07 -3.50
C GLU A 164 -1.08 5.02 -2.46
N CYS A 165 -1.03 6.05 -1.63
CA CYS A 165 -0.08 6.17 -0.52
C CYS A 165 -0.61 5.50 0.76
N SER A 166 -1.07 4.27 0.64
CA SER A 166 -1.54 3.45 1.75
C SER A 166 -0.46 2.47 2.22
N SER A 167 -0.40 2.23 3.52
CA SER A 167 0.47 1.19 4.08
C SER A 167 -0.01 -0.20 3.67
N ILE A 168 0.94 -1.07 3.40
CA ILE A 168 0.72 -2.50 3.15
C ILE A 168 1.08 -3.37 4.37
N ASP A 169 1.22 -2.76 5.53
CA ASP A 169 1.26 -3.44 6.83
C ASP A 169 -0.18 -3.57 7.37
N PHE A 170 -0.70 -4.78 7.37
CA PHE A 170 -2.05 -5.11 7.80
C PHE A 170 -2.12 -5.55 9.28
N SER A 171 -1.18 -5.12 10.11
CA SER A 171 -1.18 -5.42 11.56
C SER A 171 -2.42 -4.93 12.29
N LYS A 172 -3.06 -3.87 11.75
CA LYS A 172 -4.32 -3.29 12.26
C LYS A 172 -5.54 -3.66 11.42
N ASP A 173 -5.35 -4.26 10.24
CA ASP A 173 -6.40 -4.61 9.27
C ASP A 173 -6.23 -6.05 8.76
N SER A 174 -6.47 -7.01 9.63
CA SER A 174 -6.35 -8.44 9.29
C SER A 174 -7.44 -8.95 8.33
N LEU A 175 -8.48 -8.15 8.08
CA LEU A 175 -9.61 -8.50 7.22
C LEU A 175 -9.47 -7.93 5.80
N SER A 176 -8.44 -7.12 5.55
CA SER A 176 -8.15 -6.57 4.23
C SER A 176 -8.15 -7.66 3.14
N PRO A 177 -8.80 -7.42 1.99
CA PRO A 177 -8.76 -8.34 0.84
C PRO A 177 -7.33 -8.64 0.38
N ILE A 178 -6.44 -7.63 0.38
CA ILE A 178 -5.03 -7.80 0.03
C ILE A 178 -4.35 -8.76 1.03
N LYS A 179 -4.62 -8.61 2.32
CA LYS A 179 -4.10 -9.52 3.36
C LYS A 179 -4.58 -10.97 3.14
N LYS A 180 -5.86 -11.16 2.78
CA LYS A 180 -6.41 -12.47 2.47
C LYS A 180 -5.79 -13.10 1.22
N LEU A 181 -5.52 -12.28 0.19
CA LEU A 181 -4.80 -12.72 -1.00
C LEU A 181 -3.39 -13.22 -0.65
N ILE A 182 -2.64 -12.46 0.15
CA ILE A 182 -1.31 -12.82 0.66
C ILE A 182 -1.36 -14.11 1.46
N ASP A 183 -2.28 -14.23 2.42
CA ASP A 183 -2.46 -15.43 3.24
C ASP A 183 -2.80 -16.67 2.40
N GLY A 184 -3.57 -16.49 1.33
CA GLY A 184 -3.87 -17.55 0.37
C GLY A 184 -2.61 -18.07 -0.33
N TRP A 185 -1.75 -17.19 -0.81
CA TRP A 185 -0.48 -17.56 -1.44
C TRP A 185 0.50 -18.21 -0.46
N VAL A 186 0.61 -17.68 0.76
CA VAL A 186 1.45 -18.25 1.82
C VAL A 186 1.00 -19.66 2.17
N LYS A 187 -0.34 -19.86 2.32
CA LYS A 187 -0.93 -21.18 2.54
C LYS A 187 -0.65 -22.16 1.38
N ALA A 188 -0.56 -21.65 0.15
CA ALA A 188 -0.24 -22.44 -1.04
C ALA A 188 1.27 -22.74 -1.19
N GLY A 189 2.13 -22.27 -0.28
CA GLY A 189 3.56 -22.57 -0.23
C GLY A 189 4.46 -21.50 -0.86
N TYR A 190 3.97 -20.30 -1.15
CA TYR A 190 4.75 -19.20 -1.71
C TYR A 190 5.23 -18.22 -0.63
N VAL A 191 6.48 -17.80 -0.71
CA VAL A 191 6.93 -16.59 -0.01
C VAL A 191 6.25 -15.38 -0.66
N VAL A 192 5.73 -14.46 0.16
CA VAL A 192 5.21 -13.18 -0.34
C VAL A 192 6.05 -12.05 0.22
N PHE A 193 6.67 -11.29 -0.66
CA PHE A 193 7.48 -10.13 -0.35
C PHE A 193 6.72 -8.85 -0.73
N ARG A 194 6.61 -7.95 0.21
CA ARG A 194 6.05 -6.60 0.02
C ARG A 194 7.03 -5.55 0.51
N VAL A 195 6.98 -4.36 -0.08
CA VAL A 195 7.76 -3.21 0.36
C VAL A 195 6.86 -2.00 0.52
N GLU A 196 6.96 -1.31 1.64
CA GLU A 196 6.32 -0.01 1.84
C GLU A 196 6.93 1.01 0.90
N LYS A 197 6.09 1.84 0.28
CA LYS A 197 6.56 2.99 -0.50
C LYS A 197 7.37 3.95 0.37
N PRO A 198 8.25 4.76 -0.24
CA PRO A 198 8.93 5.83 0.50
C PRO A 198 7.95 6.69 1.29
N GLY A 199 8.30 7.02 2.53
CA GLY A 199 7.48 7.83 3.43
C GLY A 199 6.21 7.16 3.96
N ILE A 200 5.98 5.87 3.69
CA ILE A 200 4.83 5.12 4.19
C ILE A 200 5.27 4.11 5.26
N GLY A 201 4.34 3.80 6.16
CA GLY A 201 4.54 2.79 7.20
C GLY A 201 5.75 3.12 8.07
N GLU A 202 6.71 2.20 8.13
CA GLU A 202 7.96 2.35 8.86
C GLU A 202 9.15 2.75 7.96
N SER A 203 8.93 3.06 6.69
CA SER A 203 9.97 3.60 5.80
C SER A 203 10.44 4.97 6.31
N GLN A 204 11.75 5.15 6.48
CA GLN A 204 12.34 6.34 7.10
C GLN A 204 13.48 6.93 6.26
N GLY A 205 13.74 8.23 6.46
CA GLY A 205 14.81 8.94 5.75
C GLY A 205 14.53 9.10 4.26
N THR A 206 13.28 8.91 3.83
CA THR A 206 12.83 8.97 2.44
C THR A 206 11.84 10.11 2.24
N LYS A 207 11.61 10.48 0.98
CA LYS A 207 10.61 11.45 0.58
C LYS A 207 9.20 10.92 0.88
N ASP A 208 8.27 11.79 1.20
CA ASP A 208 6.85 11.41 1.39
C ASP A 208 6.24 10.85 0.10
N CYS A 209 5.43 9.81 0.21
CA CYS A 209 4.80 9.14 -0.92
C CYS A 209 3.99 10.09 -1.81
N SER A 210 3.27 11.03 -1.21
CA SER A 210 2.46 12.00 -1.96
C SER A 210 3.30 12.99 -2.78
N ARG A 211 4.61 13.05 -2.52
CA ARG A 211 5.56 13.93 -3.20
C ARG A 211 6.49 13.21 -4.17
N LEU A 212 6.34 11.89 -4.31
CA LEU A 212 7.14 11.11 -5.26
C LEU A 212 6.69 11.35 -6.69
N SER A 213 7.66 11.39 -7.60
CA SER A 213 7.42 11.18 -9.02
C SER A 213 7.26 9.69 -9.32
N PHE A 214 6.77 9.35 -10.52
CA PHE A 214 6.64 7.94 -10.93
C PHE A 214 8.00 7.24 -11.02
N GLN A 215 9.03 7.94 -11.53
CA GLN A 215 10.37 7.39 -11.64
C GLN A 215 11.01 7.10 -10.28
N GLU A 216 10.76 7.96 -9.28
CA GLU A 216 11.21 7.73 -7.91
C GLU A 216 10.52 6.48 -7.31
N GLU A 217 9.21 6.31 -7.53
CA GLU A 217 8.48 5.14 -7.06
C GLU A 217 8.92 3.86 -7.78
N LEU A 218 9.10 3.91 -9.10
CA LEU A 218 9.63 2.80 -9.90
C LEU A 218 11.02 2.37 -9.40
N SER A 219 11.93 3.34 -9.15
CA SER A 219 13.26 3.08 -8.62
C SER A 219 13.23 2.41 -7.23
N ALA A 220 12.28 2.80 -6.37
CA ALA A 220 12.08 2.17 -5.06
C ALA A 220 11.72 0.68 -5.22
N PHE A 221 10.79 0.35 -6.11
CA PHE A 221 10.43 -1.04 -6.40
C PHE A 221 11.57 -1.82 -7.08
N GLN A 222 12.37 -1.20 -7.95
CA GLN A 222 13.57 -1.83 -8.56
C GLN A 222 14.59 -2.26 -7.51
N ASN A 223 14.90 -1.38 -6.55
CA ASN A 223 15.80 -1.69 -5.43
C ASN A 223 15.26 -2.84 -4.58
N ALA A 224 13.96 -2.79 -4.26
CA ALA A 224 13.29 -3.82 -3.48
C ALA A 224 13.25 -5.17 -4.22
N PHE A 225 12.98 -5.20 -5.52
CA PHE A 225 12.97 -6.41 -6.34
C PHE A 225 14.37 -7.04 -6.43
N THR A 226 15.41 -6.22 -6.55
CA THR A 226 16.80 -6.70 -6.53
C THR A 226 17.13 -7.37 -5.20
N LYS A 227 16.71 -6.80 -4.07
CA LYS A 227 16.89 -7.40 -2.73
C LYS A 227 16.09 -8.68 -2.57
N PHE A 228 14.84 -8.69 -3.00
CA PHE A 228 13.94 -9.85 -2.97
C PHE A 228 14.57 -11.09 -3.60
N LYS A 229 15.12 -10.95 -4.81
CA LYS A 229 15.74 -12.07 -5.53
C LYS A 229 17.01 -12.63 -4.87
N LYS A 230 17.64 -11.88 -3.95
CA LYS A 230 18.85 -12.28 -3.22
C LYS A 230 18.56 -12.87 -1.84
N LEU A 231 17.28 -12.97 -1.43
CA LEU A 231 16.95 -13.57 -0.13
C LEU A 231 17.28 -15.07 -0.15
N PRO A 232 17.96 -15.60 0.88
CA PRO A 232 18.49 -16.97 0.87
C PRO A 232 17.41 -18.05 0.79
N PHE A 233 16.20 -17.74 1.26
CA PHE A 233 15.04 -18.66 1.22
C PHE A 233 14.16 -18.47 -0.01
N VAL A 234 14.48 -17.56 -0.92
CA VAL A 234 13.78 -17.37 -2.20
C VAL A 234 14.47 -18.21 -3.27
N ASP A 235 13.70 -19.05 -3.96
CA ASP A 235 14.14 -19.61 -5.22
C ASP A 235 13.98 -18.57 -6.34
N SER A 236 15.10 -17.94 -6.69
CA SER A 236 15.12 -16.87 -7.69
C SER A 236 14.70 -17.34 -9.10
N THR A 237 14.72 -18.65 -9.37
CA THR A 237 14.24 -19.24 -10.63
C THR A 237 12.74 -19.44 -10.64
N GLN A 238 12.11 -19.39 -9.46
CA GLN A 238 10.67 -19.52 -9.23
C GLN A 238 10.12 -18.21 -8.61
N ALA A 239 10.68 -17.07 -9.01
CA ALA A 239 10.27 -15.75 -8.55
C ALA A 239 9.23 -15.16 -9.51
N PHE A 240 8.05 -14.81 -8.99
CA PHE A 240 6.93 -14.21 -9.69
C PHE A 240 6.75 -12.75 -9.28
N ILE A 241 6.12 -11.95 -10.15
CA ILE A 241 5.65 -10.61 -9.82
C ILE A 241 4.13 -10.62 -9.83
N PHE A 242 3.49 -9.97 -8.85
CA PHE A 242 2.08 -9.63 -8.90
C PHE A 242 1.92 -8.11 -8.81
N GLY A 243 1.34 -7.50 -9.84
CA GLY A 243 1.05 -6.07 -9.91
C GLY A 243 -0.45 -5.78 -9.85
N HIS A 244 -0.85 -4.89 -8.94
CA HIS A 244 -2.22 -4.43 -8.77
C HIS A 244 -2.37 -2.99 -9.28
N GLY A 245 -3.38 -2.70 -10.08
CA GLY A 245 -3.62 -1.36 -10.64
C GLY A 245 -2.39 -0.82 -11.39
N VAL A 246 -1.88 0.35 -11.00
CA VAL A 246 -0.61 0.93 -11.52
C VAL A 246 0.60 0.02 -11.23
N GLY A 247 0.56 -0.78 -10.15
CA GLY A 247 1.57 -1.81 -9.92
C GLY A 247 1.70 -2.80 -11.08
N GLY A 248 0.60 -3.04 -11.82
CA GLY A 248 0.61 -3.82 -13.05
C GLY A 248 1.31 -3.13 -14.24
N SER A 249 1.37 -1.79 -14.26
CA SER A 249 2.20 -1.04 -15.22
C SER A 249 3.69 -1.04 -14.81
N ILE A 250 3.97 -1.08 -13.51
CA ILE A 250 5.35 -1.19 -12.98
C ILE A 250 5.94 -2.59 -13.23
N ALA A 251 5.14 -3.65 -13.16
CA ALA A 251 5.60 -5.03 -13.27
C ALA A 251 6.41 -5.33 -14.56
N PRO A 252 5.95 -4.98 -15.78
CA PRO A 252 6.73 -5.20 -17.00
C PRO A 252 7.99 -4.33 -17.04
N LEU A 253 7.97 -3.09 -16.51
CA LEU A 253 9.14 -2.22 -16.43
C LEU A 253 10.23 -2.84 -15.55
N LEU A 254 9.87 -3.44 -14.41
CA LEU A 254 10.81 -4.18 -13.56
C LEU A 254 11.36 -5.40 -14.27
N ALA A 255 10.50 -6.18 -14.91
CA ALA A 255 10.90 -7.40 -15.59
C ALA A 255 11.80 -7.12 -16.80
N ALA A 256 11.49 -6.07 -17.58
CA ALA A 256 12.30 -5.66 -18.74
C ALA A 256 13.74 -5.33 -18.35
N GLN A 257 13.93 -4.65 -17.22
CA GLN A 257 15.24 -4.21 -16.72
C GLN A 257 15.96 -5.23 -15.82
N ALA A 258 15.28 -6.31 -15.43
CA ALA A 258 15.85 -7.31 -14.53
C ALA A 258 16.99 -8.08 -15.20
N PRO A 259 18.17 -8.23 -14.56
CA PRO A 259 19.28 -9.04 -15.09
C PRO A 259 18.90 -10.49 -15.35
N SER A 260 17.98 -11.03 -14.57
CA SER A 260 17.31 -12.32 -14.83
C SER A 260 15.80 -12.11 -14.71
N LYS A 261 15.08 -12.52 -15.74
CA LYS A 261 13.61 -12.36 -15.81
C LYS A 261 12.92 -13.08 -14.64
N PRO A 262 11.76 -12.60 -14.18
CA PRO A 262 10.91 -13.41 -13.28
C PRO A 262 10.40 -14.65 -14.00
N ARG A 263 9.98 -15.65 -13.26
CA ARG A 263 9.37 -16.88 -13.80
C ARG A 263 8.03 -16.59 -14.47
N GLY A 264 7.31 -15.63 -13.98
CA GLY A 264 6.04 -15.15 -14.52
C GLY A 264 5.58 -13.84 -13.92
N ILE A 265 4.70 -13.15 -14.61
CA ILE A 265 4.07 -11.92 -14.17
C ILE A 265 2.57 -12.16 -14.08
N MET A 266 1.95 -11.73 -12.99
CA MET A 266 0.51 -11.68 -12.81
C MET A 266 0.10 -10.23 -12.60
N VAL A 267 -0.96 -9.78 -13.25
CA VAL A 267 -1.49 -8.44 -13.05
C VAL A 267 -3.00 -8.47 -12.87
N TYR A 268 -3.52 -7.55 -12.06
CA TYR A 268 -4.95 -7.40 -11.82
C TYR A 268 -5.36 -5.94 -11.93
N GLY A 269 -6.40 -5.67 -12.72
CA GLY A 269 -6.97 -4.32 -12.85
C GLY A 269 -5.99 -3.29 -13.43
N SER A 270 -5.10 -3.72 -14.34
CA SER A 270 -4.05 -2.89 -14.92
C SER A 270 -4.46 -2.35 -16.31
N THR A 271 -3.77 -1.28 -16.74
CA THR A 271 -3.94 -0.70 -18.08
C THR A 271 -2.64 -0.73 -18.88
N THR A 272 -2.78 -0.92 -20.21
CA THR A 272 -1.69 -0.71 -21.19
C THR A 272 -1.75 0.67 -21.82
N LYS A 273 -2.85 1.40 -21.63
CA LYS A 273 -3.06 2.72 -22.23
C LYS A 273 -2.13 3.74 -21.61
N PRO A 274 -1.61 4.72 -22.37
CA PRO A 274 -1.06 5.93 -21.80
C PRO A 274 -2.04 6.54 -20.80
N TRP A 275 -1.51 7.15 -19.73
CA TRP A 275 -2.38 7.63 -18.65
C TRP A 275 -3.41 8.67 -19.13
N PHE A 276 -3.06 9.48 -20.14
CA PHE A 276 -4.00 10.40 -20.78
C PHE A 276 -5.23 9.67 -21.34
N GLU A 277 -5.03 8.59 -22.11
CA GLU A 277 -6.13 7.80 -22.67
C GLU A 277 -6.96 7.11 -21.57
N HIS A 278 -6.29 6.61 -20.53
CA HIS A 278 -6.98 6.03 -19.37
C HIS A 278 -7.86 7.08 -18.67
N MET A 279 -7.38 8.30 -18.49
CA MET A 279 -8.17 9.40 -17.88
C MET A 279 -9.34 9.81 -18.77
N ILE A 280 -9.22 9.76 -20.10
CA ILE A 280 -10.38 9.95 -20.99
C ILE A 280 -11.43 8.86 -20.74
N ASP A 281 -11.04 7.61 -20.57
CA ASP A 281 -11.98 6.54 -20.22
C ASP A 281 -12.60 6.75 -18.82
N VAL A 282 -11.84 7.24 -17.84
CA VAL A 282 -12.36 7.62 -16.51
C VAL A 282 -13.46 8.68 -16.59
N PHE A 283 -13.33 9.68 -17.46
CA PHE A 283 -14.35 10.73 -17.59
C PHE A 283 -15.47 10.40 -18.58
N ARG A 284 -15.27 9.42 -19.48
CA ARG A 284 -16.26 9.09 -20.50
C ARG A 284 -16.95 7.75 -20.27
N LYS A 285 -16.21 6.70 -19.93
CA LYS A 285 -16.76 5.35 -19.80
C LYS A 285 -17.16 5.00 -18.36
N GLN A 286 -16.35 5.38 -17.38
CA GLN A 286 -16.63 5.07 -15.97
C GLN A 286 -18.00 5.65 -15.52
N PRO A 287 -18.38 6.92 -15.83
CA PRO A 287 -19.68 7.44 -15.45
C PRO A 287 -20.88 6.71 -16.11
N MET A 288 -20.67 6.07 -17.26
CA MET A 288 -21.71 5.22 -17.85
C MET A 288 -22.03 4.01 -16.97
N LEU A 289 -21.04 3.46 -16.27
CA LEU A 289 -21.24 2.38 -15.30
C LEU A 289 -22.14 2.82 -14.14
N HIS A 290 -22.13 4.13 -13.85
CA HIS A 290 -22.98 4.78 -12.83
C HIS A 290 -24.35 5.22 -13.37
N LYS A 291 -24.64 4.96 -14.64
CA LYS A 291 -25.86 5.41 -15.32
C LYS A 291 -26.03 6.94 -15.33
N GLU A 292 -24.93 7.69 -15.36
CA GLU A 292 -24.97 9.14 -15.55
C GLU A 292 -25.50 9.51 -16.93
N SER A 293 -26.08 10.68 -17.06
CA SER A 293 -26.62 11.12 -18.35
C SER A 293 -25.50 11.41 -19.36
N LEU A 294 -25.69 11.01 -20.62
CA LEU A 294 -24.73 11.27 -21.69
C LEU A 294 -24.39 12.75 -21.84
N GLN A 295 -25.36 13.65 -21.57
CA GLN A 295 -25.14 15.09 -21.60
C GLN A 295 -24.15 15.54 -20.51
N ALA A 296 -24.30 15.05 -19.26
CA ALA A 296 -23.38 15.37 -18.17
C ALA A 296 -21.97 14.80 -18.44
N ILE A 297 -21.90 13.55 -18.91
CA ILE A 297 -20.65 12.89 -19.30
C ILE A 297 -19.93 13.71 -20.38
N ASP A 298 -20.62 14.10 -21.45
CA ASP A 298 -20.01 14.86 -22.54
C ASP A 298 -19.54 16.24 -22.05
N ALA A 299 -20.33 16.93 -21.26
CA ALA A 299 -19.97 18.24 -20.70
C ALA A 299 -18.70 18.15 -19.84
N THR A 300 -18.65 17.19 -18.89
CA THR A 300 -17.48 16.98 -18.04
C THR A 300 -16.24 16.58 -18.85
N THR A 301 -16.39 15.64 -19.79
CA THR A 301 -15.27 15.20 -20.62
C THR A 301 -14.69 16.34 -21.46
N ARG A 302 -15.53 17.17 -22.08
CA ARG A 302 -15.09 18.34 -22.84
C ARG A 302 -14.39 19.36 -21.97
N MET A 303 -14.88 19.57 -20.77
CA MET A 303 -14.30 20.50 -19.81
C MET A 303 -12.89 20.08 -19.35
N VAL A 304 -12.70 18.79 -19.03
CA VAL A 304 -11.41 18.32 -18.47
C VAL A 304 -10.38 17.98 -19.54
N THR A 305 -10.77 17.59 -20.74
CA THR A 305 -9.84 17.12 -21.80
C THR A 305 -8.72 18.11 -22.13
N PRO A 306 -8.97 19.43 -22.34
CA PRO A 306 -7.87 20.37 -22.59
C PRO A 306 -6.88 20.46 -21.43
N LEU A 307 -7.37 20.48 -20.19
CA LEU A 307 -6.51 20.48 -19.00
C LEU A 307 -5.68 19.19 -18.89
N LEU A 308 -6.28 18.02 -19.14
CA LEU A 308 -5.56 16.75 -19.15
C LEU A 308 -4.47 16.73 -20.23
N PHE A 309 -4.75 17.27 -21.40
CA PHE A 309 -3.77 17.37 -22.49
C PHE A 309 -2.56 18.23 -22.08
N GLU A 310 -2.80 19.42 -21.57
CA GLU A 310 -1.75 20.33 -21.15
C GLU A 310 -0.92 19.74 -19.98
N TRP A 311 -1.57 19.05 -19.06
CA TRP A 311 -0.90 18.43 -17.92
C TRP A 311 -0.14 17.16 -18.32
N LEU A 312 -0.80 16.17 -18.93
CA LEU A 312 -0.26 14.82 -19.14
C LEU A 312 0.58 14.70 -20.42
N ILE A 313 0.23 15.41 -21.49
CA ILE A 313 0.94 15.35 -22.77
C ILE A 313 1.97 16.46 -22.87
N GLN A 314 1.59 17.71 -22.59
CA GLN A 314 2.49 18.86 -22.67
C GLN A 314 3.38 18.99 -21.42
N ASN A 315 3.11 18.19 -20.37
CA ASN A 315 3.85 18.17 -19.10
C ASN A 315 3.97 19.56 -18.44
N LYS A 316 2.91 20.39 -18.57
CA LYS A 316 2.88 21.71 -17.95
C LYS A 316 2.87 21.62 -16.44
N SER A 317 3.62 22.52 -15.79
CA SER A 317 3.59 22.64 -14.34
C SER A 317 2.23 23.16 -13.86
N VAL A 318 1.91 22.93 -12.57
CA VAL A 318 0.67 23.45 -11.98
C VAL A 318 0.65 25.00 -12.08
N SER A 319 1.78 25.67 -11.89
CA SER A 319 1.89 27.12 -12.03
C SER A 319 1.55 27.62 -13.43
N ASP A 320 1.84 26.84 -14.47
CA ASP A 320 1.50 27.19 -15.85
C ASP A 320 0.02 26.89 -16.14
N LEU A 321 -0.50 25.78 -15.60
CA LEU A 321 -1.91 25.40 -15.77
C LEU A 321 -2.86 26.44 -15.18
N ILE A 322 -2.61 26.93 -13.96
CA ILE A 322 -3.47 27.93 -13.28
C ILE A 322 -3.39 29.34 -13.91
N GLN A 323 -2.50 29.59 -14.87
CA GLN A 323 -2.54 30.84 -15.64
C GLN A 323 -3.72 30.89 -16.63
N ASN A 324 -4.29 29.72 -16.98
CA ASN A 324 -5.51 29.67 -17.73
C ASN A 324 -6.71 29.72 -16.75
N PRO A 325 -7.59 30.76 -16.82
CA PRO A 325 -8.71 30.91 -15.90
C PRO A 325 -9.68 29.73 -15.88
N ASP A 326 -9.88 29.05 -17.03
CA ASP A 326 -10.76 27.89 -17.11
C ASP A 326 -10.16 26.70 -16.33
N PHE A 327 -8.85 26.49 -16.43
CA PHE A 327 -8.15 25.43 -15.69
C PHE A 327 -8.08 25.73 -14.20
N GLU A 328 -7.80 26.99 -13.83
CA GLU A 328 -7.84 27.43 -12.45
C GLU A 328 -9.20 27.16 -11.83
N ALA A 329 -10.28 27.52 -12.54
CA ALA A 329 -11.66 27.30 -12.09
C ALA A 329 -11.95 25.80 -11.86
N ILE A 330 -11.48 24.91 -12.74
CA ILE A 330 -11.61 23.45 -12.56
C ILE A 330 -10.84 22.98 -11.32
N LEU A 331 -9.57 23.37 -11.18
CA LEU A 331 -8.67 22.89 -10.14
C LEU A 331 -9.05 23.41 -8.74
N THR A 332 -9.66 24.60 -8.66
CA THR A 332 -10.06 25.22 -7.38
C THR A 332 -11.54 24.98 -7.04
N SER A 333 -12.31 24.36 -7.94
CA SER A 333 -13.72 24.05 -7.70
C SER A 333 -13.88 23.10 -6.51
N LYS A 334 -15.00 23.20 -5.81
CA LYS A 334 -15.34 22.31 -4.69
C LYS A 334 -15.49 20.85 -5.15
N GLU A 335 -15.94 20.63 -6.38
CA GLU A 335 -16.14 19.33 -7.01
C GLU A 335 -15.03 19.03 -8.02
N ASN A 336 -13.81 19.41 -7.69
CA ASN A 336 -12.62 19.22 -8.53
C ASN A 336 -12.48 17.75 -8.99
N PRO A 337 -12.70 17.46 -10.27
CA PRO A 337 -12.73 16.07 -10.77
C PRO A 337 -11.34 15.42 -10.81
N LEU A 338 -10.26 16.21 -10.75
CA LEU A 338 -8.89 15.71 -10.72
C LEU A 338 -8.34 15.56 -9.29
N GLN A 339 -9.17 15.79 -8.26
CA GLN A 339 -8.80 15.73 -6.85
C GLN A 339 -7.51 16.53 -6.57
N TYR A 340 -7.35 17.65 -7.27
CA TYR A 340 -6.19 18.50 -7.07
C TYR A 340 -6.22 19.15 -5.68
N TYR A 341 -5.12 18.98 -4.94
CA TYR A 341 -4.95 19.60 -3.63
C TYR A 341 -3.47 19.88 -3.35
N ARG A 342 -3.11 21.14 -3.14
CA ARG A 342 -1.77 21.60 -2.73
C ARG A 342 -0.61 20.97 -3.54
N GLY A 343 -0.75 20.94 -4.86
CA GLY A 343 0.29 20.44 -5.76
C GLY A 343 0.26 18.93 -6.01
N THR A 344 -0.79 18.25 -5.54
CA THR A 344 -1.04 16.84 -5.83
C THR A 344 -2.30 16.66 -6.67
N PHE A 345 -2.30 15.64 -7.53
CA PHE A 345 -3.47 15.13 -8.24
C PHE A 345 -3.71 13.68 -7.78
N PHE A 346 -4.94 13.34 -7.40
CA PHE A 346 -5.26 12.00 -6.88
C PHE A 346 -4.31 11.55 -5.76
N GLY A 347 -3.85 12.48 -4.91
CA GLY A 347 -2.93 12.19 -3.81
C GLY A 347 -1.46 11.97 -4.19
N LYS A 348 -1.09 12.18 -5.47
CA LYS A 348 0.30 12.07 -5.96
C LYS A 348 0.81 13.42 -6.46
N ALA A 349 2.13 13.63 -6.37
CA ALA A 349 2.76 14.83 -6.89
C ALA A 349 2.41 15.09 -8.36
N ALA A 350 2.28 16.35 -8.74
CA ALA A 350 1.89 16.74 -10.09
C ALA A 350 2.68 16.07 -11.21
N PRO A 351 4.00 15.78 -11.12
CA PRO A 351 4.76 15.09 -12.16
C PRO A 351 4.52 13.57 -12.22
N PHE A 352 3.88 12.95 -11.22
CA PHE A 352 3.73 11.49 -11.17
C PHE A 352 3.01 10.93 -12.40
N PHE A 353 1.85 11.43 -12.72
CA PHE A 353 1.05 10.92 -13.83
C PHE A 353 1.58 11.32 -15.22
N PRO A 354 2.13 12.53 -15.45
CA PRO A 354 2.88 12.83 -16.66
C PRO A 354 4.06 11.88 -16.91
N GLU A 355 4.87 11.57 -15.89
CA GLU A 355 5.96 10.60 -16.02
C GLU A 355 5.46 9.17 -16.30
N LEU A 356 4.35 8.74 -15.67
CA LEU A 356 3.69 7.47 -16.00
C LEU A 356 3.16 7.48 -17.44
N ASN A 357 2.56 8.58 -17.89
CA ASN A 357 2.04 8.74 -19.25
C ASN A 357 3.14 8.63 -20.32
N GLN A 358 4.37 9.01 -19.99
CA GLN A 358 5.53 8.91 -20.89
C GLN A 358 6.09 7.48 -20.99
N GLN A 359 5.70 6.56 -20.10
CA GLN A 359 6.14 5.18 -20.19
C GLN A 359 5.47 4.46 -21.38
N ASN A 360 6.27 3.81 -22.19
CA ASN A 360 5.75 2.89 -23.20
C ASN A 360 5.50 1.52 -22.56
N ILE A 361 4.34 1.37 -21.92
CA ILE A 361 3.97 0.13 -21.22
C ILE A 361 3.81 -1.04 -22.20
N THR A 362 3.33 -0.79 -23.41
CA THR A 362 3.27 -1.81 -24.46
C THR A 362 4.66 -2.36 -24.80
N GLN A 363 5.64 -1.47 -25.02
CA GLN A 363 7.02 -1.87 -25.26
C GLN A 363 7.64 -2.60 -24.06
N ALA A 364 7.32 -2.16 -22.85
CA ALA A 364 7.80 -2.83 -21.64
C ALA A 364 7.30 -4.29 -21.53
N TRP A 365 6.07 -4.59 -21.96
CA TRP A 365 5.57 -5.97 -22.05
C TRP A 365 6.32 -6.80 -23.08
N ILE A 366 6.63 -6.24 -24.23
CA ILE A 366 7.44 -6.89 -25.28
C ILE A 366 8.85 -7.21 -24.74
N GLU A 367 9.49 -6.24 -24.08
CA GLU A 367 10.86 -6.39 -23.52
C GLU A 367 10.91 -7.29 -22.28
N ALA A 368 9.86 -7.31 -21.48
CA ALA A 368 9.73 -8.22 -20.35
C ALA A 368 9.84 -9.67 -20.81
N ALA A 369 9.25 -10.01 -21.94
CA ALA A 369 9.32 -11.35 -22.57
C ALA A 369 9.16 -12.47 -21.53
N THR A 370 8.10 -12.41 -20.72
CA THR A 370 7.88 -13.26 -19.55
C THR A 370 6.45 -13.82 -19.59
N PRO A 371 6.24 -15.14 -19.31
CA PRO A 371 4.90 -15.70 -19.19
C PRO A 371 4.00 -14.85 -18.31
N THR A 372 2.78 -14.56 -18.75
CA THR A 372 1.93 -13.58 -18.07
C THR A 372 0.50 -14.09 -17.90
N LEU A 373 -0.06 -13.85 -16.71
CA LEU A 373 -1.48 -13.98 -16.39
C LEU A 373 -2.05 -12.58 -16.15
N SER A 374 -2.91 -12.13 -17.04
CA SER A 374 -3.61 -10.85 -16.92
C SER A 374 -5.04 -11.06 -16.47
N LEU A 375 -5.40 -10.47 -15.34
CA LEU A 375 -6.69 -10.64 -14.67
C LEU A 375 -7.49 -9.33 -14.71
N HIS A 376 -8.81 -9.46 -14.87
CA HIS A 376 -9.74 -8.34 -14.80
C HIS A 376 -10.96 -8.75 -13.98
N GLY A 377 -11.37 -7.92 -13.01
CA GLY A 377 -12.61 -8.10 -12.27
C GLY A 377 -13.81 -7.68 -13.11
N GLU A 378 -14.87 -8.50 -13.16
CA GLU A 378 -16.06 -8.22 -13.96
C GLU A 378 -16.68 -6.84 -13.69
N PHE A 379 -16.57 -6.39 -12.43
CA PHE A 379 -17.08 -5.10 -11.95
C PHE A 379 -15.96 -4.16 -11.51
N ASP A 380 -14.78 -4.27 -12.15
CA ASP A 380 -13.66 -3.36 -11.89
C ASP A 380 -13.93 -1.97 -12.51
N GLU A 381 -14.36 -1.04 -11.66
CA GLU A 381 -14.66 0.31 -12.09
C GLU A 381 -13.41 1.16 -12.41
N LYS A 382 -12.25 0.83 -11.81
CA LYS A 382 -11.01 1.59 -12.03
C LYS A 382 -10.32 1.20 -13.31
N ALA A 383 -10.22 -0.07 -13.61
CA ALA A 383 -9.72 -0.54 -14.91
C ALA A 383 -10.77 -0.42 -16.02
N ILE A 384 -12.06 -0.23 -15.66
CA ILE A 384 -13.20 0.14 -16.52
C ILE A 384 -13.60 -0.97 -17.49
N SER A 385 -12.65 -1.55 -18.24
CA SER A 385 -12.91 -2.58 -19.24
C SER A 385 -11.80 -3.63 -19.30
N PRO A 386 -12.10 -4.86 -19.75
CA PRO A 386 -11.11 -5.92 -19.88
C PRO A 386 -10.12 -5.73 -21.04
N GLU A 387 -10.27 -4.73 -21.88
CA GLU A 387 -9.47 -4.51 -23.10
C GLU A 387 -7.97 -4.53 -22.82
N SER A 388 -7.52 -3.82 -21.78
CA SER A 388 -6.10 -3.78 -21.42
C SER A 388 -5.59 -5.14 -20.96
N ALA A 389 -6.38 -5.87 -20.18
CA ALA A 389 -5.99 -7.21 -19.72
C ALA A 389 -5.89 -8.21 -20.91
N GLN A 390 -6.78 -8.11 -21.87
CA GLN A 390 -6.75 -8.89 -23.12
C GLN A 390 -5.52 -8.52 -23.97
N SER A 391 -5.25 -7.21 -24.11
CA SER A 391 -4.09 -6.71 -24.85
C SER A 391 -2.76 -7.16 -24.26
N ILE A 392 -2.63 -7.20 -22.92
CA ILE A 392 -1.44 -7.74 -22.25
C ILE A 392 -1.21 -9.20 -22.64
N ALA A 393 -2.24 -10.03 -22.57
CA ALA A 393 -2.12 -11.44 -22.95
C ALA A 393 -1.75 -11.60 -24.43
N GLN A 394 -2.36 -10.81 -25.32
CA GLN A 394 -2.05 -10.81 -26.75
C GLN A 394 -0.60 -10.40 -27.01
N LEU A 395 -0.11 -9.29 -26.44
CA LEU A 395 1.28 -8.82 -26.60
C LEU A 395 2.31 -9.89 -26.18
N VAL A 396 2.04 -10.56 -25.06
CA VAL A 396 2.92 -11.64 -24.59
C VAL A 396 2.88 -12.83 -25.56
N ASN A 397 1.72 -13.14 -26.14
CA ASN A 397 1.60 -14.23 -27.12
C ASN A 397 2.29 -13.89 -28.46
N GLU A 398 2.31 -12.65 -28.87
CA GLU A 398 3.06 -12.20 -30.04
C GLU A 398 4.58 -12.41 -29.89
N VAL A 399 5.10 -12.31 -28.66
CA VAL A 399 6.54 -12.45 -28.34
C VAL A 399 6.92 -13.89 -28.01
N LEU A 400 6.10 -14.59 -27.22
CA LEU A 400 6.46 -15.87 -26.60
C LEU A 400 5.60 -17.07 -27.09
N GLY A 401 4.57 -16.84 -27.91
CA GLY A 401 3.59 -17.86 -28.27
C GLY A 401 2.88 -18.44 -27.04
N GLU A 402 1.59 -18.47 -26.98
CA GLU A 402 0.71 -19.10 -25.98
C GLU A 402 1.14 -18.97 -24.48
N LYS A 403 1.96 -17.97 -24.16
CA LYS A 403 2.43 -17.69 -22.79
C LYS A 403 1.69 -16.53 -22.11
N GLY A 404 0.88 -15.80 -22.85
CA GLY A 404 -0.02 -14.78 -22.37
C GLY A 404 -1.42 -15.37 -22.09
N ASN A 405 -1.89 -15.27 -20.86
CA ASN A 405 -3.19 -15.76 -20.44
C ASN A 405 -4.05 -14.59 -19.95
N TYR A 406 -5.28 -14.50 -20.43
CA TYR A 406 -6.30 -13.60 -19.90
C TYR A 406 -7.34 -14.37 -19.12
N GLN A 407 -7.78 -13.83 -17.99
CA GLN A 407 -8.87 -14.39 -17.20
C GLN A 407 -9.77 -13.30 -16.62
N LEU A 408 -11.07 -13.38 -16.94
CA LEU A 408 -12.10 -12.58 -16.26
C LEU A 408 -12.43 -13.23 -14.92
N ILE A 409 -12.36 -12.44 -13.85
CA ILE A 409 -12.79 -12.85 -12.51
C ILE A 409 -14.24 -12.41 -12.32
N LYS A 410 -15.15 -13.38 -12.34
CA LYS A 410 -16.58 -13.09 -12.21
C LYS A 410 -16.92 -12.54 -10.82
N ASN A 411 -17.93 -11.67 -10.81
CA ASN A 411 -18.42 -11.05 -9.58
C ASN A 411 -17.29 -10.42 -8.74
N SER A 412 -16.29 -9.81 -9.35
CA SER A 412 -15.17 -9.22 -8.64
C SER A 412 -14.98 -7.76 -9.02
N ASP A 413 -14.71 -6.92 -8.03
CA ASP A 413 -14.36 -5.52 -8.20
C ASP A 413 -12.83 -5.31 -8.22
N HIS A 414 -12.37 -4.05 -8.28
CA HIS A 414 -10.96 -3.68 -8.30
C HIS A 414 -10.20 -4.15 -7.06
N TRP A 415 -10.83 -4.18 -5.90
CA TRP A 415 -10.21 -4.50 -4.60
C TRP A 415 -10.41 -5.96 -4.17
N PHE A 416 -10.63 -6.86 -5.13
CA PHE A 416 -10.82 -8.30 -4.90
C PHE A 416 -12.07 -8.65 -4.10
N GLY A 417 -13.03 -7.73 -3.99
CA GLY A 417 -14.33 -7.97 -3.34
C GLY A 417 -15.30 -8.68 -4.26
N LYS A 418 -16.13 -9.56 -3.71
CA LYS A 418 -17.30 -10.09 -4.43
C LYS A 418 -18.39 -9.03 -4.50
N ILE A 419 -18.83 -8.74 -5.70
CA ILE A 419 -19.90 -7.78 -6.00
C ILE A 419 -20.75 -8.31 -7.15
N GLN A 420 -22.06 -8.05 -7.15
CA GLN A 420 -22.98 -8.62 -8.15
C GLN A 420 -23.28 -7.66 -9.31
N SER A 421 -23.01 -6.36 -9.11
CA SER A 421 -23.26 -5.34 -10.11
C SER A 421 -22.59 -4.02 -9.74
N PHE A 422 -22.36 -3.13 -10.72
CA PHE A 422 -21.96 -1.75 -10.45
C PHE A 422 -22.98 -1.00 -9.57
N GLU A 423 -24.27 -1.30 -9.70
CA GLU A 423 -25.30 -0.67 -8.86
C GLU A 423 -25.14 -1.03 -7.37
N GLU A 424 -24.83 -2.29 -7.06
CA GLU A 424 -24.50 -2.72 -5.68
C GLU A 424 -23.24 -2.00 -5.19
N TYR A 425 -22.18 -1.95 -6.01
CA TYR A 425 -20.95 -1.24 -5.69
C TYR A 425 -21.23 0.21 -5.25
N TYR A 426 -22.00 0.97 -6.06
CA TYR A 426 -22.31 2.36 -5.74
C TYR A 426 -23.19 2.51 -4.51
N LYS A 427 -24.16 1.65 -4.30
CA LYS A 427 -24.95 1.65 -3.07
C LYS A 427 -24.08 1.46 -1.82
N LEU A 428 -23.08 0.58 -1.91
CA LEU A 428 -22.12 0.37 -0.82
C LEU A 428 -21.27 1.61 -0.56
N ILE A 429 -20.76 2.26 -1.60
CA ILE A 429 -19.97 3.51 -1.49
C ILE A 429 -20.81 4.62 -0.89
N GLN A 430 -22.01 4.90 -1.43
CA GLN A 430 -22.92 5.95 -0.95
C GLN A 430 -23.30 5.75 0.52
N ASN A 431 -23.52 4.52 0.94
CA ASN A 431 -23.87 4.18 2.31
C ASN A 431 -22.67 4.03 3.24
N ARG A 432 -21.44 4.27 2.77
CA ARG A 432 -20.18 4.07 3.51
C ARG A 432 -19.99 2.65 4.08
N LYS A 433 -20.54 1.66 3.40
CA LYS A 433 -20.48 0.24 3.79
C LYS A 433 -19.49 -0.58 2.98
N TYR A 434 -18.82 0.03 2.00
CA TYR A 434 -17.97 -0.70 1.07
C TYR A 434 -16.77 -1.36 1.77
N THR A 435 -16.07 -0.68 2.67
CA THR A 435 -14.95 -1.26 3.43
C THR A 435 -15.40 -2.50 4.21
N GLN A 436 -16.51 -2.41 4.96
CA GLN A 436 -17.05 -3.54 5.69
C GLN A 436 -17.46 -4.70 4.76
N HIS A 437 -18.00 -4.37 3.57
CA HIS A 437 -18.34 -5.37 2.56
C HIS A 437 -17.10 -6.12 2.07
N LEU A 438 -16.01 -5.41 1.75
CA LEU A 438 -14.74 -5.99 1.32
C LEU A 438 -14.15 -6.93 2.39
N GLU A 439 -14.21 -6.53 3.65
CA GLU A 439 -13.76 -7.36 4.77
C GLU A 439 -14.47 -8.71 4.87
N GLN A 440 -15.73 -8.76 4.44
CA GLN A 440 -16.57 -9.96 4.55
C GLN A 440 -16.66 -10.78 3.25
N ASN A 441 -16.45 -10.15 2.10
CA ASN A 441 -16.77 -10.70 0.79
C ASN A 441 -15.55 -10.78 -0.15
N PHE A 442 -14.38 -11.18 0.36
CA PHE A 442 -13.20 -11.41 -0.48
C PHE A 442 -13.45 -12.51 -1.52
N ASN A 443 -13.05 -12.28 -2.77
CA ASN A 443 -13.14 -13.27 -3.84
C ASN A 443 -11.97 -14.24 -3.83
N HIS A 444 -12.14 -15.40 -3.21
CA HIS A 444 -11.09 -16.42 -3.09
C HIS A 444 -10.67 -17.02 -4.44
N GLU A 445 -11.49 -16.93 -5.49
CA GLU A 445 -11.19 -17.46 -6.83
C GLU A 445 -9.87 -16.89 -7.38
N ILE A 446 -9.52 -15.65 -7.02
CA ILE A 446 -8.25 -15.02 -7.43
C ILE A 446 -7.04 -15.78 -6.90
N VAL A 447 -7.10 -16.28 -5.66
CA VAL A 447 -6.04 -17.12 -5.09
C VAL A 447 -5.91 -18.43 -5.87
N ASP A 448 -7.04 -19.10 -6.12
CA ASP A 448 -7.05 -20.40 -6.78
C ASP A 448 -6.51 -20.31 -8.21
N ILE A 449 -6.93 -19.29 -8.97
CA ILE A 449 -6.48 -19.04 -10.35
C ILE A 449 -4.98 -18.74 -10.37
N THR A 450 -4.51 -17.81 -9.53
CA THR A 450 -3.09 -17.41 -9.52
C THR A 450 -2.18 -18.56 -9.09
N VAL A 451 -2.58 -19.32 -8.06
CA VAL A 451 -1.83 -20.49 -7.59
C VAL A 451 -1.79 -21.60 -8.66
N LYS A 452 -2.94 -21.88 -9.30
CA LYS A 452 -3.00 -22.87 -10.39
C LYS A 452 -2.08 -22.46 -11.54
N TRP A 453 -2.12 -21.21 -11.95
CA TRP A 453 -1.31 -20.71 -13.05
C TRP A 453 0.21 -20.76 -12.70
N MET A 454 0.60 -20.29 -11.50
CA MET A 454 2.01 -20.34 -11.08
C MET A 454 2.57 -21.78 -11.07
N LYS A 455 1.77 -22.76 -10.63
CA LYS A 455 2.17 -24.18 -10.68
C LYS A 455 2.41 -24.70 -12.10
N GLN A 456 1.70 -24.17 -13.08
CA GLN A 456 1.91 -24.54 -14.49
C GLN A 456 3.19 -23.94 -15.08
N GLN A 457 3.76 -22.92 -14.43
CA GLN A 457 5.02 -22.32 -14.83
C GLN A 457 6.24 -23.01 -14.15
N GLN A 458 6.03 -23.80 -13.13
CA GLN A 458 7.08 -24.57 -12.45
C GLN A 458 7.49 -25.79 -13.28
#